data_f90eeb717bd705e3d564f957c5e46269
#
_entry.id   f90eeb717bd705e3d564f957c5e46269
#
_cell.length_a   1.000
_cell.length_b   1.000
_cell.length_c   1.000
_cell.angle_alpha   90.00
_cell.angle_beta   90.00
_cell.angle_gamma   90.00
#
_symmetry.space_group_name_H-M   'P 1'
#
loop_
_entity.id
_entity.type
_entity.pdbx_description
1 polymer ?
#
loop_
_entity_poly.entity_id
_entity_poly.type
_entity_poly.pdbx_seq_one_letter_code
_entity_poly.pdbx_strand_id
1 'polypeptide(L)'
;MTLRVLCALVVAVLLAGCNQEATKSVVPPPVTLNSDAMGVFCGMNLMEHPGPKGQIITAGRIDPFWFTSVRDTVAFTLMPEQPRDIRAIYVSDMARAASWDNPGATNWIDARKAFFVIESRKRGGMGAAEAVPFGNREAADAFVAANGGRVTTFTDIPGDYVLGSDAPGDQSEQDHSNVRLN
;
A
#
# COMPACT_ATOMS: atom_id res chain seq x y z
N MET A 1 6.15 -46.83 47.80
CA MET A 1 7.14 -45.95 47.15
C MET A 1 6.96 -45.88 45.61
N THR A 2 6.50 -46.95 45.00
CA THR A 2 6.34 -47.10 43.52
C THR A 2 5.22 -46.26 42.90
N LEU A 3 4.06 -46.09 43.57
CA LEU A 3 2.92 -45.35 43.02
C LEU A 3 3.19 -43.83 42.91
N ARG A 4 3.95 -43.24 43.86
CA ARG A 4 4.28 -41.81 43.87
C ARG A 4 5.30 -41.45 42.75
N VAL A 5 6.19 -42.37 42.37
CA VAL A 5 7.16 -42.16 41.30
C VAL A 5 6.45 -42.25 39.95
N LEU A 6 5.44 -43.16 39.81
CA LEU A 6 4.66 -43.29 38.59
C LEU A 6 3.82 -42.04 38.27
N CYS A 7 3.17 -41.43 39.28
CA CYS A 7 2.42 -40.21 39.12
C CYS A 7 3.33 -39.00 38.74
N ALA A 8 4.54 -38.91 39.29
CA ALA A 8 5.47 -37.83 38.94
C ALA A 8 5.97 -37.95 37.49
N LEU A 9 6.15 -39.17 36.96
CA LEU A 9 6.57 -39.37 35.59
C LEU A 9 5.45 -39.04 34.58
N VAL A 10 4.19 -39.29 34.89
CA VAL A 10 3.04 -38.96 34.04
C VAL A 10 2.82 -37.45 33.97
N VAL A 11 3.01 -36.71 35.04
CA VAL A 11 2.90 -35.23 35.06
C VAL A 11 4.02 -34.59 34.24
N ALA A 12 5.23 -35.13 34.28
CA ALA A 12 6.37 -34.60 33.50
C ALA A 12 6.18 -34.73 31.98
N VAL A 13 5.51 -35.81 31.52
CA VAL A 13 5.24 -36.06 30.09
C VAL A 13 4.14 -35.11 29.57
N LEU A 14 3.20 -34.71 30.41
CA LEU A 14 2.11 -33.77 29.99
C LEU A 14 2.56 -32.32 29.84
N LEU A 15 3.72 -31.91 30.40
CA LEU A 15 4.29 -30.57 30.28
C LEU A 15 5.18 -30.39 29.04
N ALA A 16 5.55 -31.45 28.34
CA ALA A 16 6.42 -31.40 27.15
C ALA A 16 5.66 -31.08 25.85
N GLY A 17 4.32 -30.96 25.90
CA GLY A 17 3.43 -30.90 24.72
C GLY A 17 3.12 -29.52 24.13
N CYS A 18 3.66 -28.42 24.64
CA CYS A 18 3.32 -27.05 24.18
C CYS A 18 4.54 -26.31 23.63
N ASN A 19 5.33 -26.94 22.78
CA ASN A 19 6.24 -26.19 21.92
C ASN A 19 5.54 -25.95 20.57
N GLN A 20 4.56 -25.03 20.57
CA GLN A 20 3.98 -24.51 19.35
C GLN A 20 5.02 -23.58 18.75
N GLU A 21 5.89 -24.12 17.89
CA GLU A 21 6.69 -23.31 17.00
C GLU A 21 5.71 -22.40 16.25
N ALA A 22 5.78 -21.11 16.53
CA ALA A 22 5.06 -20.10 15.76
C ALA A 22 5.49 -20.26 14.30
N THR A 23 4.65 -20.92 13.51
CA THR A 23 4.85 -21.06 12.07
C THR A 23 5.02 -19.64 11.53
N LYS A 24 6.24 -19.25 11.14
CA LYS A 24 6.47 -17.96 10.48
C LYS A 24 5.54 -17.94 9.30
N SER A 25 4.51 -17.13 9.38
CA SER A 25 3.55 -16.91 8.30
C SER A 25 4.33 -16.49 7.06
N VAL A 26 4.42 -17.39 6.08
CA VAL A 26 5.09 -17.10 4.81
C VAL A 26 4.33 -15.96 4.14
N VAL A 27 5.04 -14.86 3.86
CA VAL A 27 4.48 -13.73 3.12
C VAL A 27 4.24 -14.20 1.69
N PRO A 28 2.99 -14.16 1.17
CA PRO A 28 2.71 -14.59 -0.19
C PRO A 28 3.44 -13.69 -1.20
N PRO A 29 3.97 -14.25 -2.32
CA PRO A 29 4.60 -13.47 -3.36
C PRO A 29 3.59 -12.56 -4.09
N PRO A 30 4.04 -11.51 -4.77
CA PRO A 30 3.16 -10.67 -5.58
C PRO A 30 2.59 -11.46 -6.77
N VAL A 31 1.36 -11.11 -7.15
CA VAL A 31 0.68 -11.66 -8.33
C VAL A 31 1.06 -10.82 -9.54
N THR A 32 1.29 -11.48 -10.69
CA THR A 32 1.54 -10.80 -11.95
C THR A 32 0.29 -10.04 -12.40
N LEU A 33 0.45 -8.76 -12.75
CA LEU A 33 -0.63 -7.96 -13.32
C LEU A 33 -1.04 -8.54 -14.69
N ASN A 34 -2.34 -8.73 -14.89
CA ASN A 34 -2.92 -9.24 -16.13
C ASN A 34 -4.13 -8.38 -16.58
N SER A 35 -4.71 -8.73 -17.71
CA SER A 35 -5.86 -8.03 -18.29
C SER A 35 -7.15 -8.10 -17.46
N ASP A 36 -7.23 -9.00 -16.49
CA ASP A 36 -8.42 -9.18 -15.65
C ASP A 36 -8.34 -8.36 -14.35
N ALA A 37 -7.20 -7.69 -14.11
CA ALA A 37 -6.99 -6.88 -12.91
C ALA A 37 -7.85 -5.60 -12.94
N MET A 38 -8.88 -5.58 -12.10
CA MET A 38 -9.81 -4.46 -11.97
C MET A 38 -9.57 -3.70 -10.67
N GLY A 39 -9.51 -2.37 -10.75
CA GLY A 39 -9.31 -1.50 -9.59
C GLY A 39 -10.49 -1.57 -8.63
N VAL A 40 -10.20 -1.82 -7.34
CA VAL A 40 -11.22 -1.99 -6.28
C VAL A 40 -12.13 -0.76 -6.15
N PHE A 41 -11.60 0.43 -6.28
CA PHE A 41 -12.37 1.66 -6.11
C PHE A 41 -13.02 2.15 -7.39
N CYS A 42 -12.35 2.00 -8.54
CA CYS A 42 -12.83 2.55 -9.81
C CYS A 42 -13.54 1.54 -10.71
N GLY A 43 -13.36 0.22 -10.48
CA GLY A 43 -13.91 -0.83 -11.33
C GLY A 43 -13.35 -0.86 -12.76
N MET A 44 -12.21 -0.17 -13.02
CA MET A 44 -11.58 -0.09 -14.33
C MET A 44 -10.35 -0.98 -14.42
N ASN A 45 -9.97 -1.37 -15.64
CA ASN A 45 -8.78 -2.18 -15.88
C ASN A 45 -7.50 -1.40 -15.51
N LEU A 46 -6.62 -2.02 -14.71
CA LEU A 46 -5.38 -1.36 -14.28
C LEU A 46 -4.44 -1.01 -15.44
N MET A 47 -4.44 -1.82 -16.49
CA MET A 47 -3.53 -1.63 -17.63
C MET A 47 -3.87 -0.41 -18.48
N GLU A 48 -5.08 0.13 -18.35
CA GLU A 48 -5.54 1.32 -19.09
C GLU A 48 -5.13 2.65 -18.42
N HIS A 49 -4.54 2.58 -17.23
CA HIS A 49 -4.16 3.76 -16.46
C HIS A 49 -2.65 3.90 -16.34
N PRO A 50 -2.07 5.10 -16.53
CA PRO A 50 -0.65 5.35 -16.28
C PRO A 50 -0.30 5.36 -14.79
N GLY A 51 0.98 5.36 -14.47
CA GLY A 51 1.50 5.48 -13.10
C GLY A 51 1.57 4.17 -12.33
N PRO A 52 2.15 4.24 -11.12
CA PRO A 52 2.37 3.06 -10.29
C PRO A 52 1.07 2.40 -9.85
N LYS A 53 1.12 1.10 -9.67
CA LYS A 53 0.00 0.25 -9.26
C LYS A 53 0.24 -0.33 -7.88
N GLY A 54 -0.84 -0.80 -7.25
CA GLY A 54 -0.75 -1.54 -6.01
C GLY A 54 -1.57 -2.81 -6.01
N GLN A 55 -1.18 -3.75 -5.14
CA GLN A 55 -1.94 -4.95 -4.84
C GLN A 55 -1.87 -5.26 -3.35
N ILE A 56 -2.99 -5.67 -2.77
CA ILE A 56 -3.10 -6.12 -1.38
C ILE A 56 -3.58 -7.57 -1.37
N ILE A 57 -2.79 -8.44 -0.74
CA ILE A 57 -3.11 -9.86 -0.58
C ILE A 57 -3.60 -10.08 0.85
N THR A 58 -4.77 -10.71 0.99
CA THR A 58 -5.37 -11.07 2.28
C THR A 58 -5.48 -12.58 2.43
N ALA A 59 -5.68 -13.07 3.64
CA ALA A 59 -5.83 -14.51 3.88
C ALA A 59 -7.16 -15.06 3.32
N GLY A 60 -8.19 -14.23 3.25
CA GLY A 60 -9.55 -14.65 2.87
C GLY A 60 -9.84 -14.64 1.37
N ARG A 61 -8.88 -14.26 0.49
CA ARG A 61 -9.09 -14.16 -0.96
C ARG A 61 -8.00 -14.86 -1.75
N ILE A 62 -8.40 -15.44 -2.88
CA ILE A 62 -7.47 -16.02 -3.86
C ILE A 62 -6.80 -14.89 -4.65
N ASP A 63 -7.60 -13.96 -5.18
CA ASP A 63 -7.12 -12.84 -5.96
C ASP A 63 -6.83 -11.62 -5.06
N PRO A 64 -5.77 -10.84 -5.35
CA PRO A 64 -5.49 -9.61 -4.61
C PRO A 64 -6.56 -8.55 -4.85
N PHE A 65 -6.64 -7.60 -3.94
CA PHE A 65 -7.24 -6.31 -4.23
C PHE A 65 -6.28 -5.50 -5.09
N TRP A 66 -6.74 -5.04 -6.25
CA TRP A 66 -5.97 -4.28 -7.21
C TRP A 66 -6.26 -2.78 -7.13
N PHE A 67 -5.24 -1.96 -7.31
CA PHE A 67 -5.34 -0.50 -7.24
C PHE A 67 -4.66 0.16 -8.43
N THR A 68 -5.36 1.09 -9.08
CA THR A 68 -4.87 1.90 -10.21
C THR A 68 -3.88 2.97 -9.75
N SER A 69 -3.79 3.24 -8.43
CA SER A 69 -2.82 4.15 -7.82
C SER A 69 -2.27 3.60 -6.51
N VAL A 70 -1.08 4.02 -6.13
CA VAL A 70 -0.48 3.66 -4.83
C VAL A 70 -1.10 4.49 -3.70
N ARG A 71 -1.56 5.72 -3.97
CA ARG A 71 -2.36 6.49 -3.04
C ARG A 71 -3.57 5.68 -2.55
N ASP A 72 -4.34 5.11 -3.48
CA ASP A 72 -5.52 4.29 -3.16
C ASP A 72 -5.15 3.01 -2.40
N THR A 73 -3.99 2.42 -2.72
CA THR A 73 -3.46 1.27 -1.98
C THR A 73 -3.23 1.62 -0.51
N VAL A 74 -2.63 2.77 -0.22
CA VAL A 74 -2.41 3.24 1.15
C VAL A 74 -3.74 3.59 1.81
N ALA A 75 -4.61 4.35 1.13
CA ALA A 75 -5.93 4.74 1.63
C ALA A 75 -6.74 3.51 2.08
N PHE A 76 -6.75 2.44 1.27
CA PHE A 76 -7.43 1.19 1.59
C PHE A 76 -6.99 0.62 2.95
N THR A 77 -5.71 0.69 3.29
CA THR A 77 -5.21 0.15 4.57
C THR A 77 -5.64 0.96 5.80
N LEU A 78 -6.07 2.21 5.60
CA LEU A 78 -6.50 3.13 6.65
C LEU A 78 -8.01 3.13 6.89
N MET A 79 -8.79 2.59 5.94
CA MET A 79 -10.25 2.54 6.04
C MET A 79 -10.70 1.48 7.06
N PRO A 80 -11.63 1.80 7.97
CA PRO A 80 -12.05 0.90 9.05
C PRO A 80 -12.82 -0.34 8.55
N GLU A 81 -13.47 -0.26 7.39
CA GLU A 81 -14.27 -1.34 6.79
C GLU A 81 -13.44 -2.40 6.07
N GLN A 82 -12.12 -2.17 5.92
CA GLN A 82 -11.28 -3.04 5.13
C GLN A 82 -10.81 -4.29 5.89
N PRO A 83 -10.46 -5.38 5.18
CA PRO A 83 -9.98 -6.61 5.81
C PRO A 83 -8.78 -6.37 6.73
N ARG A 84 -8.82 -6.96 7.92
CA ARG A 84 -7.74 -6.89 8.91
C ARG A 84 -6.67 -7.96 8.72
N ASP A 85 -6.91 -8.95 7.86
CA ASP A 85 -6.07 -10.12 7.59
C ASP A 85 -5.09 -9.91 6.42
N ILE A 86 -4.60 -8.68 6.24
CA ILE A 86 -3.62 -8.33 5.20
C ILE A 86 -2.31 -9.11 5.42
N ARG A 87 -1.92 -9.88 4.40
CA ARG A 87 -0.72 -10.72 4.39
C ARG A 87 0.46 -10.05 3.68
N ALA A 88 0.18 -9.29 2.61
CA ALA A 88 1.18 -8.55 1.86
C ALA A 88 0.58 -7.32 1.19
N ILE A 89 1.41 -6.30 1.01
CA ILE A 89 1.12 -5.09 0.25
C ILE A 89 2.27 -4.88 -0.71
N TYR A 90 1.98 -4.90 -2.01
CA TYR A 90 2.98 -4.67 -3.04
C TYR A 90 2.62 -3.46 -3.87
N VAL A 91 3.65 -2.73 -4.29
CA VAL A 91 3.54 -1.55 -5.15
C VAL A 91 4.55 -1.65 -6.29
N SER A 92 4.29 -0.98 -7.42
CA SER A 92 5.25 -0.93 -8.53
C SER A 92 6.55 -0.26 -8.08
N ASP A 93 7.71 -0.80 -8.45
CA ASP A 93 9.01 -0.13 -8.22
C ASP A 93 9.31 0.85 -9.36
N MET A 94 9.08 2.14 -9.14
CA MET A 94 9.30 3.15 -10.17
C MET A 94 10.78 3.42 -10.47
N ALA A 95 11.71 2.94 -9.64
CA ALA A 95 13.13 2.93 -9.95
C ALA A 95 13.48 1.96 -11.10
N ARG A 96 12.64 0.94 -11.31
CA ARG A 96 12.83 -0.12 -12.31
C ARG A 96 11.79 -0.09 -13.43
N ALA A 97 10.82 0.81 -13.36
CA ALA A 97 9.79 0.97 -14.39
C ALA A 97 10.39 1.42 -15.71
N ALA A 98 9.90 0.86 -16.81
CA ALA A 98 10.31 1.28 -18.15
C ALA A 98 9.89 2.73 -18.45
N SER A 99 8.71 3.13 -17.98
CA SER A 99 8.19 4.49 -18.06
C SER A 99 7.08 4.70 -17.02
N TRP A 100 6.58 5.94 -16.93
CA TRP A 100 5.39 6.25 -16.13
C TRP A 100 4.16 5.44 -16.60
N ASP A 101 3.98 5.30 -17.90
CA ASP A 101 2.82 4.61 -18.46
C ASP A 101 2.96 3.08 -18.44
N ASN A 102 4.19 2.58 -18.28
CA ASN A 102 4.46 1.15 -18.21
C ASN A 102 5.33 0.81 -16.99
N PRO A 103 4.75 0.70 -15.81
CA PRO A 103 5.48 0.31 -14.61
C PRO A 103 5.95 -1.15 -14.62
N GLY A 104 5.38 -2.00 -15.48
CA GLY A 104 5.72 -3.42 -15.63
C GLY A 104 4.80 -4.35 -14.83
N ALA A 105 4.36 -5.44 -15.46
CA ALA A 105 3.40 -6.39 -14.90
C ALA A 105 3.93 -7.23 -13.72
N THR A 106 5.25 -7.41 -13.63
CA THR A 106 5.93 -8.21 -12.60
C THR A 106 6.84 -7.35 -11.70
N ASN A 107 6.86 -6.04 -11.91
CA ASN A 107 7.76 -5.11 -11.22
C ASN A 107 7.16 -4.66 -9.88
N TRP A 108 7.23 -5.53 -8.88
CA TRP A 108 6.64 -5.33 -7.56
C TRP A 108 7.69 -5.28 -6.46
N ILE A 109 7.47 -4.42 -5.47
CA ILE A 109 8.21 -4.38 -4.20
C ILE A 109 7.24 -4.39 -3.02
N ASP A 110 7.69 -4.91 -1.89
CA ASP A 110 6.95 -4.80 -0.62
C ASP A 110 6.83 -3.31 -0.23
N ALA A 111 5.61 -2.82 -0.08
CA ALA A 111 5.35 -1.43 0.24
C ALA A 111 6.06 -0.97 1.53
N ARG A 112 6.19 -1.88 2.52
CA ARG A 112 6.85 -1.58 3.80
C ARG A 112 8.37 -1.40 3.69
N LYS A 113 8.96 -1.76 2.53
CA LYS A 113 10.39 -1.63 2.23
C LYS A 113 10.69 -0.54 1.21
N ALA A 114 9.66 0.05 0.61
CA ALA A 114 9.78 1.09 -0.39
C ALA A 114 9.97 2.48 0.24
N PHE A 115 10.61 3.36 -0.53
CA PHE A 115 10.60 4.81 -0.33
C PHE A 115 9.49 5.41 -1.17
N PHE A 116 8.74 6.35 -0.63
CA PHE A 116 7.64 7.01 -1.34
C PHE A 116 7.95 8.49 -1.53
N VAL A 117 7.61 9.02 -2.70
CA VAL A 117 7.59 10.47 -2.91
C VAL A 117 6.13 10.93 -2.93
N ILE A 118 5.78 11.80 -2.01
CA ILE A 118 4.46 12.45 -1.91
C ILE A 118 4.59 13.95 -2.21
N GLU A 119 3.44 14.62 -2.46
CA GLU A 119 3.38 16.06 -2.75
C GLU A 119 4.17 16.47 -4.02
N SER A 120 4.45 15.53 -4.91
CA SER A 120 5.08 15.81 -6.20
C SER A 120 4.07 16.35 -7.22
N ARG A 121 4.57 16.93 -8.32
CA ARG A 121 3.73 17.37 -9.45
C ARG A 121 3.14 16.20 -10.27
N LYS A 122 3.64 14.98 -10.09
CA LYS A 122 3.12 13.81 -10.81
C LYS A 122 1.77 13.39 -10.25
N ARG A 123 0.87 13.06 -11.18
CA ARG A 123 -0.47 12.59 -10.88
C ARG A 123 -0.61 11.11 -11.19
N GLY A 124 -1.38 10.41 -10.36
CA GLY A 124 -1.77 9.02 -10.61
C GLY A 124 -2.67 8.87 -11.83
N GLY A 125 -2.94 7.63 -12.22
CA GLY A 125 -3.72 7.31 -13.42
C GLY A 125 -5.14 7.91 -13.45
N MET A 126 -5.68 8.27 -12.27
CA MET A 126 -7.00 8.92 -12.13
C MET A 126 -6.90 10.44 -11.92
N GLY A 127 -5.71 11.05 -12.12
CA GLY A 127 -5.51 12.50 -12.00
C GLY A 127 -5.29 13.01 -10.57
N ALA A 128 -5.43 12.17 -9.55
CA ALA A 128 -5.20 12.52 -8.16
C ALA A 128 -3.71 12.61 -7.82
N ALA A 129 -3.37 13.24 -6.67
CA ALA A 129 -2.02 13.21 -6.12
C ALA A 129 -1.56 11.76 -5.92
N GLU A 130 -0.29 11.48 -6.17
CA GLU A 130 0.23 10.11 -6.14
C GLU A 130 1.30 9.95 -5.06
N ALA A 131 1.34 8.77 -4.42
CA ALA A 131 2.43 8.33 -3.56
C ALA A 131 3.38 7.44 -4.38
N VAL A 132 4.40 8.03 -4.99
CA VAL A 132 5.25 7.36 -5.98
C VAL A 132 6.29 6.47 -5.33
N PRO A 133 6.27 5.13 -5.50
CA PRO A 133 7.14 4.19 -4.80
C PRO A 133 8.44 3.90 -5.54
N PHE A 134 9.52 3.74 -4.78
CA PHE A 134 10.86 3.44 -5.28
C PHE A 134 11.54 2.37 -4.41
N GLY A 135 12.24 1.43 -5.03
CA GLY A 135 12.99 0.38 -4.35
C GLY A 135 14.29 0.85 -3.69
N ASN A 136 14.76 2.06 -4.00
CA ASN A 136 15.94 2.66 -3.39
C ASN A 136 15.79 4.16 -3.18
N ARG A 137 16.55 4.69 -2.24
CA ARG A 137 16.49 6.09 -1.81
C ARG A 137 17.01 7.05 -2.88
N GLU A 138 18.04 6.68 -3.60
CA GLU A 138 18.68 7.51 -4.64
C GLU A 138 17.69 7.83 -5.76
N ALA A 139 16.91 6.83 -6.22
CA ALA A 139 15.87 7.03 -7.24
C ALA A 139 14.75 7.94 -6.74
N ALA A 140 14.34 7.80 -5.47
CA ALA A 140 13.35 8.68 -4.85
C ALA A 140 13.85 10.14 -4.78
N ASP A 141 15.09 10.36 -4.36
CA ASP A 141 15.70 11.70 -4.27
C ASP A 141 15.87 12.33 -5.66
N ALA A 142 16.27 11.55 -6.68
CA ALA A 142 16.34 12.00 -8.07
C ALA A 142 14.95 12.39 -8.61
N PHE A 143 13.91 11.63 -8.25
CA PHE A 143 12.54 11.96 -8.64
C PHE A 143 12.06 13.27 -7.96
N VAL A 144 12.38 13.48 -6.67
CA VAL A 144 12.09 14.74 -5.97
C VAL A 144 12.76 15.93 -6.65
N ALA A 145 14.04 15.80 -7.04
CA ALA A 145 14.77 16.86 -7.76
C ALA A 145 14.08 17.25 -9.07
N ALA A 146 13.50 16.28 -9.79
CA ALA A 146 12.83 16.50 -11.06
C ALA A 146 11.36 16.95 -10.94
N ASN A 147 10.64 16.47 -9.93
CA ASN A 147 9.18 16.59 -9.84
C ASN A 147 8.68 17.31 -8.58
N GLY A 148 9.58 17.69 -7.66
CA GLY A 148 9.19 18.21 -6.34
C GLY A 148 8.67 17.14 -5.40
N GLY A 149 8.11 17.58 -4.28
CA GLY A 149 7.63 16.69 -3.23
C GLY A 149 8.71 16.34 -2.20
N ARG A 150 8.44 15.32 -1.39
CA ARG A 150 9.37 14.84 -0.34
C ARG A 150 9.34 13.33 -0.23
N VAL A 151 10.46 12.76 0.19
CA VAL A 151 10.56 11.31 0.46
C VAL A 151 10.01 10.98 1.83
N THR A 152 9.27 9.89 1.91
CA THR A 152 8.68 9.32 3.14
C THR A 152 8.72 7.79 3.11
N THR A 153 8.32 7.14 4.20
CA THR A 153 8.11 5.68 4.26
C THR A 153 6.62 5.35 4.22
N PHE A 154 6.27 4.08 4.01
CA PHE A 154 4.87 3.63 3.95
C PHE A 154 4.06 4.03 5.18
N THR A 155 4.64 3.89 6.38
CA THR A 155 3.99 4.19 7.66
C THR A 155 3.87 5.68 7.96
N ASP A 156 4.68 6.50 7.30
CA ASP A 156 4.76 7.94 7.54
C ASP A 156 4.02 8.76 6.47
N ILE A 157 3.32 8.10 5.54
CA ILE A 157 2.42 8.78 4.60
C ILE A 157 1.23 9.32 5.42
N PRO A 158 0.98 10.65 5.40
CA PRO A 158 -0.13 11.22 6.17
C PRO A 158 -1.49 10.69 5.70
N GLY A 159 -2.37 10.36 6.65
CA GLY A 159 -3.71 9.84 6.33
C GLY A 159 -4.56 10.85 5.55
N ASP A 160 -4.46 12.14 5.86
CA ASP A 160 -5.15 13.23 5.15
C ASP A 160 -4.67 13.39 3.71
N TYR A 161 -3.40 13.11 3.43
CA TYR A 161 -2.85 13.09 2.06
C TYR A 161 -3.53 12.05 1.17
N VAL A 162 -3.87 10.88 1.69
CA VAL A 162 -4.46 9.77 0.92
C VAL A 162 -5.97 9.69 1.01
N LEU A 163 -6.57 10.16 2.12
CA LEU A 163 -8.02 10.14 2.34
C LEU A 163 -8.69 11.48 2.04
N GLY A 164 -7.90 12.57 1.96
CA GLY A 164 -8.40 13.90 1.64
C GLY A 164 -8.90 14.00 0.20
N SER A 165 -9.85 14.91 -0.06
CA SER A 165 -10.24 15.27 -1.42
C SER A 165 -9.10 16.06 -2.08
N ASP A 166 -8.69 15.68 -3.31
CA ASP A 166 -7.78 16.46 -4.14
C ASP A 166 -8.46 17.68 -4.77
N ALA A 167 -9.44 18.30 -4.12
CA ALA A 167 -9.97 19.56 -4.60
C ALA A 167 -8.77 20.52 -4.73
N PRO A 168 -8.46 21.06 -5.95
CA PRO A 168 -7.57 22.19 -6.05
C PRO A 168 -8.16 23.24 -5.13
N GLY A 169 -7.35 23.70 -4.14
CA GLY A 169 -7.83 24.56 -3.07
C GLY A 169 -8.77 25.62 -3.62
N ASP A 170 -9.98 25.62 -3.12
CA ASP A 170 -10.97 26.64 -3.41
C ASP A 170 -10.49 27.98 -2.84
N GLN A 171 -9.69 28.70 -3.66
CA GLN A 171 -9.31 30.08 -3.39
C GLN A 171 -10.40 31.06 -3.88
N SER A 172 -11.57 30.58 -4.29
CA SER A 172 -12.63 31.41 -4.88
C SER A 172 -13.67 31.93 -3.87
N GLU A 173 -13.58 31.62 -2.59
CA GLU A 173 -14.61 32.03 -1.60
C GLU A 173 -14.25 33.25 -0.72
N GLN A 174 -13.21 34.03 -1.04
CA GLN A 174 -12.88 35.21 -0.27
C GLN A 174 -13.16 36.59 -0.97
N ASP A 175 -13.78 36.61 -2.16
CA ASP A 175 -13.98 37.91 -2.88
C ASP A 175 -15.45 38.35 -3.08
N HIS A 176 -16.41 37.78 -2.37
CA HIS A 176 -17.82 38.21 -2.48
C HIS A 176 -18.39 38.98 -1.28
N SER A 177 -17.57 39.41 -0.34
CA SER A 177 -18.10 40.18 0.81
C SER A 177 -17.98 41.71 0.69
N ASN A 178 -17.69 42.29 -0.48
CA ASN A 178 -17.54 43.72 -0.66
C ASN A 178 -18.37 44.38 -1.80
N VAL A 179 -19.52 43.86 -2.14
CA VAL A 179 -20.50 44.63 -2.90
C VAL A 179 -21.39 45.38 -1.91
N ARG A 180 -20.96 46.59 -1.51
CA ARG A 180 -21.80 47.55 -0.82
C ARG A 180 -22.83 48.10 -1.80
N LEU A 181 -24.10 47.94 -1.43
CA LEU A 181 -25.22 48.66 -2.02
C LEU A 181 -25.03 50.16 -1.73
N ASN A 182 -24.94 50.98 -2.79
CA ASN A 182 -25.30 52.39 -2.82
C ASN A 182 -26.49 52.55 -3.76
#